data_d1103cd9044995a6ac66939af1ca9daf
#
_entry.id   d1103cd9044995a6ac66939af1ca9daf
#
_cell.length_a   1.000
_cell.length_b   1.000
_cell.length_c   1.000
_cell.angle_alpha   90.00
_cell.angle_beta   90.00
_cell.angle_gamma   90.00
#
_symmetry.space_group_name_H-M   'P 1'
#
loop_
_entity.id
_entity.type
_entity.pdbx_description
1 polymer ?
#
loop_
_entity_poly.entity_id
_entity_poly.type
_entity_poly.pdbx_seq_one_letter_code
_entity_poly.pdbx_strand_id
1 'polypeptide(L)'
;IGVGRFYFVYNGCLFAITLAKLEADLVIASMILVFISSVTVEYVLAMFSQRKVCLIISERSKEIAHEVMHTMRLGATWLKGWGAYSGRDADILMTVTNNIQLKRLEELVFTIDSQALFIVENTFSVLGSTFSKRKLY
;
A
#
# COMPACT_ATOMS: atom_id res chain seq x y z
N ILE A 1 10.83 -13.73 -3.70
CA ILE A 1 11.92 -13.57 -2.71
C ILE A 1 11.99 -12.07 -2.45
N GLY A 2 11.78 -11.62 -1.18
CA GLY A 2 11.86 -10.20 -0.83
C GLY A 2 13.28 -9.67 -1.06
N VAL A 3 13.39 -8.42 -1.50
CA VAL A 3 14.70 -7.77 -1.76
C VAL A 3 15.60 -7.81 -0.51
N GLY A 4 15.04 -7.68 0.69
CA GLY A 4 15.77 -7.77 1.94
C GLY A 4 16.39 -9.15 2.19
N ARG A 5 15.69 -10.24 1.82
CA ARG A 5 16.25 -11.61 1.93
C ARG A 5 17.40 -11.82 0.96
N PHE A 6 17.27 -11.32 -0.27
CA PHE A 6 18.35 -11.38 -1.24
C PHE A 6 19.58 -10.61 -0.75
N TYR A 7 19.36 -9.39 -0.25
CA TYR A 7 20.42 -8.54 0.30
C TYR A 7 21.10 -9.20 1.50
N PHE A 8 20.34 -9.82 2.39
CA PHE A 8 20.89 -10.55 3.55
C PHE A 8 21.75 -11.73 3.13
N VAL A 9 21.30 -12.56 2.19
CA VAL A 9 22.07 -13.71 1.70
C VAL A 9 23.35 -13.27 0.98
N TYR A 10 23.25 -12.24 0.13
CA TYR A 10 24.39 -11.69 -0.58
C TYR A 10 25.48 -11.17 0.38
N ASN A 11 25.09 -10.36 1.37
CA ASN A 11 26.00 -9.86 2.39
C ASN A 11 26.54 -10.98 3.28
N GLY A 12 25.77 -11.99 3.60
CA GLY A 12 26.22 -13.18 4.34
C GLY A 12 27.31 -13.93 3.62
N CYS A 13 27.20 -14.10 2.30
CA CYS A 13 28.23 -14.72 1.48
C CYS A 13 29.51 -13.88 1.44
N LEU A 14 29.42 -12.57 1.23
CA LEU A 14 30.57 -11.66 1.29
C LEU A 14 31.25 -11.71 2.66
N PHE A 15 30.46 -11.77 3.70
CA PHE A 15 30.92 -11.83 5.06
C PHE A 15 31.68 -13.13 5.36
N ALA A 16 31.21 -14.28 4.89
CA ALA A 16 31.88 -15.56 5.03
C ALA A 16 33.26 -15.56 4.38
N ILE A 17 33.45 -14.86 3.27
CA ILE A 17 34.75 -14.74 2.58
C ILE A 17 35.70 -13.85 3.37
N THR A 18 35.21 -12.83 4.06
CA THR A 18 36.05 -11.88 4.82
C THR A 18 36.37 -12.36 6.25
N LEU A 19 35.64 -13.35 6.75
CA LEU A 19 35.75 -13.88 8.12
C LEU A 19 37.13 -14.38 8.49
N ALA A 20 37.90 -14.86 7.51
CA ALA A 20 39.25 -15.34 7.72
C ALA A 20 40.30 -14.23 7.94
N LYS A 21 39.96 -12.96 7.77
CA LYS A 21 40.90 -11.84 7.81
C LYS A 21 40.53 -10.72 8.79
N LEU A 22 39.33 -10.77 9.42
CA LEU A 22 38.84 -9.74 10.32
C LEU A 22 38.90 -10.17 11.79
N GLU A 23 39.10 -9.19 12.67
CA GLU A 23 38.96 -9.37 14.10
C GLU A 23 37.50 -9.70 14.48
N ALA A 24 37.29 -10.56 15.49
CA ALA A 24 35.97 -11.05 15.86
C ALA A 24 34.94 -9.93 16.16
N ASP A 25 35.39 -8.83 16.77
CA ASP A 25 34.54 -7.70 17.12
C ASP A 25 33.99 -6.99 15.88
N LEU A 26 34.79 -6.83 14.84
CA LEU A 26 34.37 -6.25 13.56
C LEU A 26 33.37 -7.16 12.82
N VAL A 27 33.56 -8.47 12.98
CA VAL A 27 32.67 -9.49 12.43
C VAL A 27 31.29 -9.35 13.03
N ILE A 28 31.19 -9.31 14.36
CA ILE A 28 29.89 -9.16 15.07
C ILE A 28 29.22 -7.84 14.72
N ALA A 29 29.98 -6.74 14.74
CA ALA A 29 29.42 -5.42 14.38
C ALA A 29 28.87 -5.39 12.96
N SER A 30 29.56 -6.01 12.00
CA SER A 30 29.09 -6.08 10.61
C SER A 30 27.84 -6.95 10.45
N MET A 31 27.72 -8.06 11.19
CA MET A 31 26.50 -8.89 11.19
C MET A 31 25.28 -8.10 11.70
N ILE A 32 25.44 -7.37 12.80
CA ILE A 32 24.39 -6.53 13.35
C ILE A 32 23.99 -5.46 12.34
N LEU A 33 24.94 -4.80 11.71
CA LEU A 33 24.69 -3.76 10.70
C LEU A 33 23.90 -4.31 9.51
N VAL A 34 24.29 -5.46 8.97
CA VAL A 34 23.63 -6.12 7.84
C VAL A 34 22.20 -6.53 8.22
N PHE A 35 22.00 -7.05 9.42
CA PHE A 35 20.68 -7.43 9.92
C PHE A 35 19.76 -6.20 10.01
N ILE A 36 20.21 -5.13 10.67
CA ILE A 36 19.44 -3.89 10.80
C ILE A 36 19.13 -3.30 9.41
N SER A 37 20.11 -3.26 8.50
CA SER A 37 19.91 -2.76 7.14
C SER A 37 18.86 -3.56 6.37
N SER A 38 18.90 -4.89 6.47
CA SER A 38 17.93 -5.77 5.78
C SER A 38 16.50 -5.54 6.27
N VAL A 39 16.31 -5.44 7.59
CA VAL A 39 14.99 -5.18 8.19
C VAL A 39 14.49 -3.79 7.80
N THR A 40 15.39 -2.79 7.84
CA THR A 40 15.03 -1.41 7.47
C THR A 40 14.59 -1.32 6.00
N VAL A 41 15.32 -1.95 5.09
CA VAL A 41 14.98 -1.97 3.66
C VAL A 41 13.61 -2.63 3.42
N GLU A 42 13.35 -3.79 4.05
CA GLU A 42 12.05 -4.45 3.93
C GLU A 42 10.90 -3.59 4.45
N TYR A 43 11.10 -2.95 5.60
CA TYR A 43 10.09 -2.08 6.21
C TYR A 43 9.79 -0.86 5.32
N VAL A 44 10.82 -0.19 4.81
CA VAL A 44 10.67 0.96 3.91
C VAL A 44 9.96 0.56 2.62
N LEU A 45 10.35 -0.55 2.00
CA LEU A 45 9.69 -1.04 0.78
C LEU A 45 8.22 -1.43 1.04
N ALA A 46 7.92 -2.03 2.19
CA ALA A 46 6.56 -2.36 2.57
C ALA A 46 5.68 -1.11 2.70
N MET A 47 6.21 -0.03 3.31
CA MET A 47 5.48 1.24 3.43
C MET A 47 5.04 1.81 2.08
N PHE A 48 5.89 1.73 1.06
CA PHE A 48 5.58 2.25 -0.28
C PHE A 48 4.72 1.30 -1.12
N SER A 49 4.73 0.01 -0.80
CA SER A 49 4.02 -1.01 -1.58
C SER A 49 2.60 -1.30 -1.09
N GLN A 50 2.22 -0.77 0.07
CA GLN A 50 0.89 -1.01 0.63
C GLN A 50 -0.19 -0.40 -0.25
N ARG A 51 -1.21 -1.20 -0.52
CA ARG A 51 -2.44 -0.76 -1.17
C ARG A 51 -3.54 -0.60 -0.14
N LYS A 52 -4.41 0.35 -0.40
CA LYS A 52 -5.56 0.66 0.43
C LYS A 52 -6.81 0.53 -0.41
N VAL A 53 -7.80 -0.16 0.10
CA VAL A 53 -9.15 -0.13 -0.45
C VAL A 53 -9.92 0.97 0.28
N CYS A 54 -10.49 1.87 -0.47
CA CYS A 54 -11.31 2.96 0.05
C CYS A 54 -12.76 2.72 -0.36
N LEU A 55 -13.65 2.79 0.62
CA LEU A 55 -15.10 2.78 0.42
C LEU A 55 -15.64 4.16 0.77
N ILE A 56 -16.35 4.78 -0.16
CA ILE A 56 -16.88 6.13 -0.03
C ILE A 56 -18.40 6.06 -0.16
N ILE A 57 -19.10 6.51 0.88
CA ILE A 57 -20.56 6.57 0.93
C ILE A 57 -20.94 8.04 1.03
N SER A 58 -21.61 8.57 0.02
CA SER A 58 -21.97 9.98 -0.08
C SER A 58 -23.22 10.15 -0.94
N GLU A 59 -24.01 11.14 -0.65
CA GLU A 59 -25.14 11.56 -1.51
C GLU A 59 -24.63 12.16 -2.84
N ARG A 60 -23.38 12.69 -2.83
CA ARG A 60 -22.71 13.25 -4.02
C ARG A 60 -21.71 12.26 -4.65
N SER A 61 -21.95 10.99 -4.46
CA SER A 61 -21.04 9.90 -4.90
C SER A 61 -20.71 9.94 -6.40
N LYS A 62 -21.64 10.38 -7.25
CA LYS A 62 -21.42 10.51 -8.70
C LYS A 62 -20.40 11.59 -9.05
N GLU A 63 -20.44 12.72 -8.35
CA GLU A 63 -19.49 13.82 -8.52
C GLU A 63 -18.10 13.41 -8.04
N ILE A 64 -18.04 12.76 -6.87
CA ILE A 64 -16.80 12.19 -6.34
C ILE A 64 -16.19 11.18 -7.33
N ALA A 65 -17.00 10.28 -7.88
CA ALA A 65 -16.51 9.31 -8.86
C ALA A 65 -15.94 9.97 -10.11
N HIS A 66 -16.60 11.02 -10.61
CA HIS A 66 -16.11 11.77 -11.76
C HIS A 66 -14.72 12.34 -11.49
N GLU A 67 -14.55 13.02 -10.35
CA GLU A 67 -13.27 13.63 -9.97
C GLU A 67 -12.18 12.57 -9.70
N VAL A 68 -12.50 11.46 -9.04
CA VAL A 68 -11.58 10.36 -8.79
C VAL A 68 -11.05 9.78 -10.11
N MET A 69 -11.92 9.58 -11.09
CA MET A 69 -11.52 9.02 -12.38
C MET A 69 -10.76 10.02 -13.26
N HIS A 70 -11.18 11.28 -13.31
CA HIS A 70 -10.61 12.26 -14.22
C HIS A 70 -9.38 12.97 -13.66
N THR A 71 -9.43 13.39 -12.39
CA THR A 71 -8.35 14.15 -11.75
C THR A 71 -7.26 13.24 -11.19
N MET A 72 -7.64 12.12 -10.56
CA MET A 72 -6.69 11.20 -9.94
C MET A 72 -6.32 10.01 -10.84
N ARG A 73 -7.09 9.77 -11.91
CA ARG A 73 -6.94 8.61 -12.80
C ARG A 73 -6.96 7.26 -12.06
N LEU A 74 -7.75 7.19 -11.00
CA LEU A 74 -7.98 5.96 -10.25
C LEU A 74 -9.19 5.24 -10.80
N GLY A 75 -9.10 3.91 -10.90
CA GLY A 75 -10.26 3.06 -11.16
C GLY A 75 -11.22 3.09 -9.99
N ALA A 76 -12.50 3.19 -10.26
CA ALA A 76 -13.55 3.14 -9.25
C ALA A 76 -14.65 2.17 -9.66
N THR A 77 -15.24 1.50 -8.68
CA THR A 77 -16.31 0.52 -8.87
C THR A 77 -17.49 0.87 -7.97
N TRP A 78 -18.68 0.82 -8.53
CA TRP A 78 -19.91 1.00 -7.78
C TRP A 78 -20.33 -0.29 -7.09
N LEU A 79 -20.58 -0.20 -5.78
CA LEU A 79 -21.23 -1.24 -5.00
C LEU A 79 -22.62 -0.73 -4.59
N LYS A 80 -23.62 -1.52 -4.83
CA LYS A 80 -24.98 -1.22 -4.40
C LYS A 80 -25.14 -1.66 -2.94
N GLY A 81 -25.58 -0.76 -2.12
CA GLY A 81 -25.86 -1.00 -0.71
C GLY A 81 -27.27 -0.54 -0.35
N TRP A 82 -27.65 -0.85 0.87
CA TRP A 82 -28.92 -0.44 1.46
C TRP A 82 -28.66 0.06 2.88
N GLY A 83 -29.12 1.26 3.18
CA GLY A 83 -29.04 1.83 4.52
C GLY A 83 -30.02 1.10 5.46
N ALA A 84 -29.49 0.31 6.38
CA ALA A 84 -30.32 -0.47 7.30
C ALA A 84 -31.24 0.40 8.17
N TYR A 85 -30.78 1.58 8.55
CA TYR A 85 -31.57 2.53 9.35
C TYR A 85 -32.47 3.41 8.51
N SER A 86 -31.96 3.94 7.40
CA SER A 86 -32.70 4.88 6.55
C SER A 86 -33.68 4.22 5.58
N GLY A 87 -33.51 2.91 5.30
CA GLY A 87 -34.27 2.19 4.29
C GLY A 87 -34.00 2.68 2.85
N ARG A 88 -32.95 3.48 2.63
CA ARG A 88 -32.63 4.07 1.33
C ARG A 88 -31.54 3.30 0.63
N ASP A 89 -31.58 3.28 -0.69
CA ASP A 89 -30.47 2.81 -1.51
C ASP A 89 -29.23 3.69 -1.27
N ALA A 90 -28.06 3.06 -1.18
CA ALA A 90 -26.79 3.72 -1.03
C ALA A 90 -25.84 3.26 -2.14
N ASP A 91 -25.31 4.21 -2.89
CA ASP A 91 -24.26 3.97 -3.85
C ASP A 91 -22.90 4.11 -3.15
N ILE A 92 -22.18 3.00 -3.01
CA ILE A 92 -20.87 2.95 -2.39
C ILE A 92 -19.82 2.96 -3.50
N LEU A 93 -18.94 3.93 -3.49
CA LEU A 93 -17.81 4.00 -4.43
C LEU A 93 -16.59 3.31 -3.82
N MET A 94 -16.17 2.21 -4.45
CA MET A 94 -14.96 1.49 -4.08
C MET A 94 -13.81 1.88 -5.01
N THR A 95 -12.68 2.26 -4.46
CA THR A 95 -11.45 2.53 -5.22
C THR A 95 -10.24 1.97 -4.49
N VAL A 96 -9.17 1.70 -5.24
CA VAL A 96 -7.90 1.20 -4.70
C VAL A 96 -6.81 2.24 -4.93
N THR A 97 -6.13 2.59 -3.87
CA THR A 97 -5.10 3.63 -3.88
C THR A 97 -3.82 3.19 -3.15
N ASN A 98 -2.79 4.00 -3.17
CA ASN A 98 -1.59 3.85 -2.36
C ASN A 98 -1.56 4.89 -1.23
N ASN A 99 -0.59 4.77 -0.32
CA ASN A 99 -0.47 5.69 0.82
C ASN A 99 -0.31 7.17 0.40
N ILE A 100 0.34 7.44 -0.73
CA ILE A 100 0.60 8.81 -1.20
C ILE A 100 -0.67 9.43 -1.77
N GLN A 101 -1.42 8.66 -2.54
CA GLN A 101 -2.66 9.12 -3.16
C GLN A 101 -3.83 9.18 -2.17
N LEU A 102 -3.75 8.43 -1.06
CA LEU A 102 -4.81 8.37 -0.06
C LEU A 102 -5.18 9.74 0.51
N LYS A 103 -4.18 10.52 0.93
CA LYS A 103 -4.42 11.86 1.47
C LYS A 103 -5.11 12.77 0.47
N ARG A 104 -4.67 12.72 -0.79
CA ARG A 104 -5.27 13.52 -1.86
C ARG A 104 -6.71 13.09 -2.16
N LEU A 105 -6.98 11.78 -2.08
CA LEU A 105 -8.34 11.24 -2.23
C LEU A 105 -9.25 11.70 -1.08
N GLU A 106 -8.76 11.65 0.15
CA GLU A 106 -9.46 12.12 1.33
C GLU A 106 -9.82 13.62 1.21
N GLU A 107 -8.86 14.46 0.88
CA GLU A 107 -9.06 15.90 0.67
C GLU A 107 -10.12 16.17 -0.43
N LEU A 108 -10.04 15.45 -1.55
CA LEU A 108 -10.99 15.57 -2.64
C LEU A 108 -12.41 15.20 -2.20
N VAL A 109 -12.58 14.08 -1.51
CA VAL A 109 -13.89 13.61 -1.05
C VAL A 109 -14.52 14.61 -0.10
N PHE A 110 -13.79 15.06 0.92
CA PHE A 110 -14.33 16.00 1.92
C PHE A 110 -14.48 17.43 1.40
N THR A 111 -13.81 17.80 0.32
CA THR A 111 -14.05 19.07 -0.38
C THR A 111 -15.39 19.04 -1.12
N ILE A 112 -15.77 17.89 -1.70
CA ILE A 112 -17.03 17.74 -2.42
C ILE A 112 -18.19 17.54 -1.44
N ASP A 113 -18.00 16.64 -0.46
CA ASP A 113 -19.02 16.33 0.53
C ASP A 113 -18.39 16.11 1.91
N SER A 114 -18.54 17.11 2.78
CA SER A 114 -18.01 17.06 4.14
C SER A 114 -18.72 16.05 5.06
N GLN A 115 -19.89 15.54 4.64
CA GLN A 115 -20.66 14.52 5.37
C GLN A 115 -20.44 13.11 4.82
N ALA A 116 -19.57 12.95 3.83
CA ALA A 116 -19.25 11.65 3.27
C ALA A 116 -18.65 10.71 4.34
N LEU A 117 -19.06 9.45 4.32
CA LEU A 117 -18.40 8.40 5.09
C LEU A 117 -17.25 7.81 4.26
N PHE A 118 -16.02 7.98 4.74
CA PHE A 118 -14.81 7.53 4.09
C PHE A 118 -14.15 6.43 4.91
N ILE A 119 -14.17 5.19 4.40
CA ILE A 119 -13.63 4.00 5.06
C ILE A 119 -12.37 3.58 4.33
N VAL A 120 -11.30 3.32 5.07
CA VAL A 120 -10.00 2.89 4.54
C VAL A 120 -9.61 1.55 5.13
N GLU A 121 -9.39 0.58 4.25
CA GLU A 121 -8.95 -0.76 4.60
C GLU A 121 -7.54 -1.03 4.07
N ASN A 122 -6.67 -1.57 4.94
CA ASN A 122 -5.35 -2.02 4.51
C ASN A 122 -5.47 -3.36 3.80
N THR A 123 -5.02 -3.44 2.55
CA THR A 123 -5.01 -4.70 1.83
C THR A 123 -3.59 -5.20 1.59
N PHE A 124 -3.37 -6.52 1.78
CA PHE A 124 -2.06 -7.12 1.62
C PHE A 124 -1.61 -7.18 0.16
N SER A 125 -2.53 -7.45 -0.74
CA SER A 125 -2.22 -7.49 -2.16
C SER A 125 -3.44 -7.21 -3.03
N VAL A 126 -3.21 -6.46 -4.09
CA VAL A 126 -4.17 -6.27 -5.17
C VAL A 126 -3.50 -6.76 -6.44
N LEU A 127 -4.04 -7.81 -7.03
CA LEU A 127 -3.54 -8.41 -8.27
C LEU A 127 -4.48 -8.07 -9.41
N GLY A 128 -3.94 -7.49 -10.48
CA GLY A 128 -4.70 -7.13 -11.66
C GLY A 128 -3.81 -6.43 -12.68
N SER A 129 -4.27 -6.33 -13.91
CA SER A 129 -3.49 -5.77 -15.03
C SER A 129 -2.99 -4.34 -14.79
N THR A 130 -3.75 -3.56 -14.01
CA THR A 130 -3.44 -2.15 -13.70
C THR A 130 -2.59 -2.00 -12.43
N PHE A 131 -2.66 -2.96 -11.49
CA PHE A 131 -2.04 -2.81 -10.17
C PHE A 131 -0.76 -3.63 -9.99
N SER A 132 -0.70 -4.82 -10.56
CA SER A 132 0.48 -5.67 -10.53
C SER A 132 0.38 -6.75 -11.59
N LYS A 133 1.43 -6.96 -12.36
CA LYS A 133 1.51 -8.12 -13.25
C LYS A 133 1.59 -9.38 -12.38
N ARG A 134 0.73 -10.34 -12.67
CA ARG A 134 0.76 -11.67 -12.05
C ARG A 134 2.14 -12.27 -12.28
N LYS A 135 2.91 -12.49 -11.22
CA LYS A 135 4.15 -13.28 -11.33
C LYS A 135 3.71 -14.72 -11.56
N LEU A 136 3.87 -15.19 -12.78
CA LEU A 136 3.79 -16.62 -13.09
C LEU A 136 5.07 -17.26 -12.52
N TYR A 137 4.92 -18.08 -11.50
CA TYR A 137 5.96 -18.98 -11.01
C TYR A 137 5.94 -20.25 -11.83
#